data_13bcd61621784db5288eb638ecea4c8b
#
_entry.id   13bcd61621784db5288eb638ecea4c8b
#
_cell.length_a   1.000
_cell.length_b   1.000
_cell.length_c   1.000
_cell.angle_alpha   90.00
_cell.angle_beta   90.00
_cell.angle_gamma   90.00
#
_symmetry.space_group_name_H-M   'P 1'
#
loop_
_entity.id
_entity.type
_entity.pdbx_description
1 polymer ?
#
loop_
_entity_poly.entity_id
_entity_poly.type
_entity_poly.pdbx_seq_one_letter_code
_entity_poly.pdbx_strand_id
1 'polypeptide(L)'
;MSIKQLFDLTGKTALITGGSRGLGLQLAEALGEMGATVSLVARKQDELDEAKDHLAKLGITAFTIKGDLSSESSVPGIVDQAISQLKNIDILINNAGATWGAPAEDYPAEAWHKLMNLNINAMFFMSQEVARRSMIPRNYGKIINIASVAGLRGNPAQMQTIAYHTSKGAAVNHTRALAAEWGKYNINVNAICPGFFPSKMTKGLLSEMEGSIIKKTPLGRIGGDEDLKGAAVYLASEASRHVTGQYIAVDGGSCIC
;
A
#
# COMPACT_ATOMS: atom_id res chain seq x y z
N MET A 1 21.93 -16.67 -7.93
CA MET A 1 21.16 -16.54 -6.67
C MET A 1 20.22 -17.72 -6.53
N SER A 2 20.13 -18.33 -5.36
CA SER A 2 19.13 -19.35 -5.07
C SER A 2 17.73 -18.69 -4.94
N ILE A 3 16.68 -19.50 -5.01
CA ILE A 3 15.32 -18.96 -4.82
C ILE A 3 15.15 -18.29 -3.44
N LYS A 4 15.77 -18.82 -2.40
CA LYS A 4 15.74 -18.20 -1.07
C LYS A 4 16.40 -16.83 -1.06
N GLN A 5 17.54 -16.68 -1.73
CA GLN A 5 18.25 -15.39 -1.86
C GLN A 5 17.45 -14.37 -2.69
N LEU A 6 16.61 -14.82 -3.64
CA LEU A 6 15.77 -13.92 -4.42
C LEU A 6 14.69 -13.23 -3.57
N PHE A 7 14.21 -13.90 -2.52
CA PHE A 7 13.19 -13.36 -1.60
C PHE A 7 13.76 -12.72 -0.34
N ASP A 8 15.09 -12.83 -0.11
CA ASP A 8 15.76 -12.27 1.06
C ASP A 8 15.78 -10.74 1.02
N LEU A 9 15.30 -10.11 2.09
CA LEU A 9 15.29 -8.66 2.27
C LEU A 9 16.27 -8.21 3.36
N THR A 10 17.19 -9.07 3.80
CA THR A 10 18.22 -8.72 4.78
C THR A 10 19.04 -7.50 4.29
N GLY A 11 19.14 -6.48 5.15
CA GLY A 11 19.80 -5.22 4.84
C GLY A 11 19.01 -4.26 3.95
N LYS A 12 17.79 -4.61 3.53
CA LYS A 12 16.86 -3.70 2.83
C LYS A 12 16.09 -2.84 3.82
N THR A 13 15.66 -1.68 3.35
CA THR A 13 14.90 -0.72 4.14
C THR A 13 13.58 -0.40 3.46
N ALA A 14 12.50 -0.35 4.24
CA ALA A 14 11.16 -0.12 3.71
C ALA A 14 10.45 1.03 4.43
N LEU A 15 9.84 1.92 3.67
CA LEU A 15 8.94 2.96 4.15
C LEU A 15 7.50 2.59 3.81
N ILE A 16 6.64 2.47 4.84
CA ILE A 16 5.25 2.04 4.68
C ILE A 16 4.29 3.13 5.16
N THR A 17 3.50 3.69 4.26
CA THR A 17 2.48 4.67 4.61
C THR A 17 1.20 3.99 5.10
N GLY A 18 0.55 4.55 6.13
CA GLY A 18 -0.58 3.90 6.79
C GLY A 18 -0.21 2.59 7.48
N GLY A 19 1.04 2.51 8.00
CA GLY A 19 1.63 1.29 8.54
C GLY A 19 1.24 0.94 9.98
N SER A 20 0.44 1.77 10.67
CA SER A 20 0.16 1.56 12.09
C SER A 20 -0.84 0.45 12.39
N ARG A 21 -1.56 -0.06 11.40
CA ARG A 21 -2.58 -1.12 11.58
C ARG A 21 -3.06 -1.72 10.26
N GLY A 22 -3.87 -2.79 10.36
CA GLY A 22 -4.52 -3.43 9.21
C GLY A 22 -3.52 -3.83 8.13
N LEU A 23 -3.87 -3.63 6.85
CA LEU A 23 -3.04 -4.07 5.74
C LEU A 23 -1.62 -3.51 5.80
N GLY A 24 -1.45 -2.24 6.18
CA GLY A 24 -0.11 -1.62 6.26
C GLY A 24 0.79 -2.28 7.31
N LEU A 25 0.24 -2.71 8.44
CA LEU A 25 0.99 -3.44 9.48
C LEU A 25 1.33 -4.85 9.01
N GLN A 26 0.39 -5.57 8.37
CA GLN A 26 0.65 -6.90 7.79
C GLN A 26 1.76 -6.86 6.74
N LEU A 27 1.79 -5.80 5.90
CA LEU A 27 2.84 -5.59 4.91
C LEU A 27 4.20 -5.30 5.58
N ALA A 28 4.20 -4.55 6.69
CA ALA A 28 5.42 -4.30 7.48
C ALA A 28 5.95 -5.58 8.13
N GLU A 29 5.08 -6.40 8.69
CA GLU A 29 5.42 -7.74 9.21
C GLU A 29 6.08 -8.58 8.13
N ALA A 30 5.43 -8.70 6.96
CA ALA A 30 5.91 -9.53 5.86
C ALA A 30 7.34 -9.16 5.43
N LEU A 31 7.61 -7.86 5.28
CA LEU A 31 8.95 -7.40 4.89
C LEU A 31 9.96 -7.60 6.03
N GLY A 32 9.54 -7.34 7.27
CA GLY A 32 10.38 -7.52 8.45
C GLY A 32 10.75 -8.98 8.71
N GLU A 33 9.80 -9.93 8.57
CA GLU A 33 10.03 -11.37 8.66
C GLU A 33 11.07 -11.85 7.64
N MET A 34 11.18 -11.17 6.49
CA MET A 34 12.18 -11.44 5.46
C MET A 34 13.49 -10.65 5.66
N GLY A 35 13.67 -9.95 6.78
CA GLY A 35 14.91 -9.30 7.19
C GLY A 35 15.00 -7.79 6.89
N ALA A 36 13.94 -7.16 6.38
CA ALA A 36 13.95 -5.72 6.15
C ALA A 36 13.81 -4.92 7.46
N THR A 37 14.47 -3.77 7.52
CA THR A 37 14.17 -2.72 8.51
C THR A 37 13.04 -1.85 7.99
N VAL A 38 12.01 -1.61 8.80
CA VAL A 38 10.82 -0.88 8.36
C VAL A 38 10.65 0.45 9.07
N SER A 39 10.08 1.44 8.39
CA SER A 39 9.63 2.71 8.99
C SER A 39 8.15 2.92 8.64
N LEU A 40 7.33 3.15 9.66
CA LEU A 40 5.88 3.26 9.55
C LEU A 40 5.45 4.71 9.63
N VAL A 41 4.63 5.16 8.70
CA VAL A 41 4.04 6.51 8.71
C VAL A 41 2.56 6.41 9.01
N ALA A 42 2.09 7.15 10.03
CA ALA A 42 0.67 7.31 10.32
C ALA A 42 0.40 8.61 11.11
N ARG A 43 -0.88 8.97 11.25
CA ARG A 43 -1.27 10.22 11.91
C ARG A 43 -1.25 10.18 13.44
N LYS A 44 -1.45 9.00 14.01
CA LYS A 44 -1.64 8.80 15.44
C LYS A 44 -0.41 8.14 16.04
N GLN A 45 0.18 8.79 17.03
CA GLN A 45 1.37 8.31 17.70
C GLN A 45 1.10 7.04 18.51
N ASP A 46 -0.02 6.99 19.22
CA ASP A 46 -0.47 5.83 20.00
C ASP A 46 -0.55 4.57 19.13
N GLU A 47 -1.21 4.65 17.96
CA GLU A 47 -1.31 3.52 17.03
C GLU A 47 0.07 3.13 16.42
N LEU A 48 1.00 4.09 16.27
CA LEU A 48 2.36 3.83 15.81
C LEU A 48 3.21 3.13 16.88
N ASP A 49 3.05 3.51 18.14
CA ASP A 49 3.78 2.91 19.26
C ASP A 49 3.32 1.46 19.47
N GLU A 50 2.00 1.20 19.43
CA GLU A 50 1.44 -0.16 19.46
C GLU A 50 1.98 -1.03 18.31
N ALA A 51 2.02 -0.50 17.09
CA ALA A 51 2.54 -1.21 15.92
C ALA A 51 4.04 -1.52 16.07
N LYS A 52 4.82 -0.59 16.55
CA LYS A 52 6.25 -0.77 16.80
C LYS A 52 6.51 -1.84 17.86
N ASP A 53 5.76 -1.83 18.95
CA ASP A 53 5.86 -2.83 20.01
C ASP A 53 5.46 -4.23 19.52
N HIS A 54 4.43 -4.29 18.68
CA HIS A 54 4.02 -5.53 18.03
C HIS A 54 5.14 -6.10 17.14
N LEU A 55 5.72 -5.29 16.26
CA LEU A 55 6.83 -5.70 15.39
C LEU A 55 8.08 -6.09 16.18
N ALA A 56 8.37 -5.38 17.27
CA ALA A 56 9.50 -5.73 18.16
C ALA A 56 9.35 -7.11 18.80
N LYS A 57 8.13 -7.51 19.17
CA LYS A 57 7.84 -8.88 19.69
C LYS A 57 8.10 -9.97 18.64
N LEU A 58 8.03 -9.63 17.36
CA LEU A 58 8.37 -10.52 16.24
C LEU A 58 9.85 -10.45 15.86
N GLY A 59 10.67 -9.69 16.60
CA GLY A 59 12.10 -9.51 16.31
C GLY A 59 12.36 -8.56 15.13
N ILE A 60 11.38 -7.80 14.68
CA ILE A 60 11.46 -6.89 13.54
C ILE A 60 11.92 -5.51 13.99
N THR A 61 12.96 -4.96 13.35
CA THR A 61 13.41 -3.58 13.61
C THR A 61 12.48 -2.59 12.91
N ALA A 62 11.77 -1.77 13.71
CA ALA A 62 10.80 -0.80 13.23
C ALA A 62 11.04 0.60 13.77
N PHE A 63 10.92 1.60 12.91
CA PHE A 63 10.85 3.02 13.23
C PHE A 63 9.45 3.56 12.96
N THR A 64 9.13 4.70 13.55
CA THR A 64 7.83 5.36 13.39
C THR A 64 8.00 6.83 13.04
N ILE A 65 7.09 7.35 12.23
CA ILE A 65 7.02 8.75 11.81
C ILE A 65 5.56 9.19 11.91
N LYS A 66 5.30 10.14 12.79
CA LYS A 66 3.99 10.80 12.85
C LYS A 66 3.88 11.80 11.69
N GLY A 67 2.91 11.60 10.80
CA GLY A 67 2.68 12.49 9.67
C GLY A 67 1.28 12.35 9.08
N ASP A 68 0.74 13.46 8.56
CA ASP A 68 -0.54 13.48 7.85
C ASP A 68 -0.31 13.66 6.35
N LEU A 69 -0.52 12.59 5.61
CA LEU A 69 -0.37 12.55 4.15
C LEU A 69 -1.54 13.21 3.38
N SER A 70 -2.58 13.67 4.06
CA SER A 70 -3.63 14.46 3.41
C SER A 70 -3.14 15.87 3.03
N SER A 71 -2.00 16.31 3.60
CA SER A 71 -1.31 17.55 3.28
C SER A 71 -0.04 17.27 2.50
N GLU A 72 0.03 17.75 1.27
CA GLU A 72 1.22 17.63 0.41
C GLU A 72 2.47 18.22 1.06
N SER A 73 2.33 19.34 1.77
CA SER A 73 3.44 20.03 2.45
C SER A 73 4.13 19.21 3.54
N SER A 74 3.47 18.14 4.04
CA SER A 74 4.06 17.24 5.05
C SER A 74 5.04 16.23 4.45
N VAL A 75 4.93 15.92 3.15
CA VAL A 75 5.68 14.84 2.50
C VAL A 75 7.19 15.02 2.59
N PRO A 76 7.79 16.20 2.29
CA PRO A 76 9.24 16.36 2.38
C PRO A 76 9.77 16.07 3.79
N GLY A 77 9.11 16.56 4.83
CA GLY A 77 9.52 16.33 6.23
C GLY A 77 9.38 14.87 6.68
N ILE A 78 8.39 14.15 6.15
CA ILE A 78 8.24 12.70 6.38
C ILE A 78 9.41 11.94 5.74
N VAL A 79 9.76 12.28 4.50
CA VAL A 79 10.87 11.63 3.79
C VAL A 79 12.23 11.97 4.42
N ASP A 80 12.40 13.20 4.94
CA ASP A 80 13.59 13.58 5.72
C ASP A 80 13.79 12.67 6.94
N GLN A 81 12.73 12.49 7.72
CA GLN A 81 12.76 11.62 8.89
C GLN A 81 13.04 10.17 8.51
N ALA A 82 12.40 9.67 7.44
CA ALA A 82 12.63 8.30 6.96
C ALA A 82 14.08 8.08 6.54
N ILE A 83 14.69 9.00 5.80
CA ILE A 83 16.09 8.92 5.40
C ILE A 83 17.02 9.01 6.61
N SER A 84 16.70 9.86 7.59
CA SER A 84 17.48 9.96 8.85
C SER A 84 17.47 8.62 9.61
N GLN A 85 16.33 7.92 9.65
CA GLN A 85 16.19 6.64 10.36
C GLN A 85 16.80 5.46 9.59
N LEU A 86 16.54 5.40 8.28
CA LEU A 86 16.86 4.24 7.43
C LEU A 86 18.16 4.40 6.63
N LYS A 87 18.71 5.61 6.56
CA LYS A 87 19.79 6.06 5.67
C LYS A 87 19.38 6.09 4.19
N ASN A 88 18.76 5.04 3.71
CA ASN A 88 18.23 4.89 2.35
C ASN A 88 16.81 4.33 2.44
N ILE A 89 16.05 4.46 1.34
CA ILE A 89 14.75 3.82 1.20
C ILE A 89 14.83 2.94 -0.06
N ASP A 90 14.87 1.62 0.16
CA ASP A 90 14.93 0.63 -0.93
C ASP A 90 13.52 0.28 -1.43
N ILE A 91 12.57 0.24 -0.51
CA ILE A 91 11.19 -0.17 -0.75
C ILE A 91 10.25 0.93 -0.23
N LEU A 92 9.31 1.37 -1.07
CA LEU A 92 8.21 2.23 -0.67
C LEU A 92 6.90 1.49 -0.84
N ILE A 93 6.11 1.37 0.23
CA ILE A 93 4.73 0.89 0.16
C ILE A 93 3.78 2.07 0.37
N ASN A 94 3.10 2.48 -0.69
CA ASN A 94 2.02 3.46 -0.65
C ASN A 94 0.72 2.76 -0.27
N ASN A 95 0.45 2.65 1.03
CA ASN A 95 -0.74 1.97 1.55
C ASN A 95 -1.76 2.94 2.18
N ALA A 96 -1.34 4.13 2.60
CA ALA A 96 -2.26 5.10 3.18
C ALA A 96 -3.45 5.37 2.26
N GLY A 97 -4.65 5.35 2.82
CA GLY A 97 -5.87 5.57 2.06
C GLY A 97 -7.12 5.61 2.94
N ALA A 98 -8.21 6.07 2.35
CA ALA A 98 -9.51 6.13 2.98
C ALA A 98 -10.61 5.79 1.96
N THR A 99 -11.80 5.46 2.48
CA THR A 99 -13.03 5.34 1.70
C THR A 99 -14.13 6.15 2.34
N TRP A 100 -15.06 6.60 1.52
CA TRP A 100 -16.28 7.25 1.93
C TRP A 100 -17.31 7.08 0.82
N GLY A 101 -18.60 7.08 1.14
CA GLY A 101 -19.67 6.79 0.19
C GLY A 101 -20.84 7.75 0.27
N ALA A 102 -21.38 8.10 -0.90
CA ALA A 102 -22.66 8.78 -1.13
C ALA A 102 -23.09 8.49 -2.57
N PRO A 103 -24.39 8.72 -2.92
CA PRO A 103 -24.84 8.72 -4.30
C PRO A 103 -23.95 9.62 -5.18
N ALA A 104 -23.66 9.20 -6.41
CA ALA A 104 -22.75 9.94 -7.27
C ALA A 104 -23.26 11.35 -7.59
N GLU A 105 -24.56 11.50 -7.79
CA GLU A 105 -25.27 12.75 -8.05
C GLU A 105 -25.19 13.74 -6.89
N ASP A 106 -25.09 13.25 -5.66
CA ASP A 106 -25.05 14.04 -4.42
C ASP A 106 -23.68 14.01 -3.73
N TYR A 107 -22.64 13.53 -4.43
CA TYR A 107 -21.32 13.36 -3.82
C TYR A 107 -20.66 14.71 -3.50
N PRO A 108 -20.38 15.05 -2.22
CA PRO A 108 -19.83 16.35 -1.85
C PRO A 108 -18.41 16.55 -2.43
N ALA A 109 -18.17 17.72 -3.02
CA ALA A 109 -16.86 18.07 -3.57
C ALA A 109 -15.73 18.00 -2.53
N GLU A 110 -15.99 18.42 -1.29
CA GLU A 110 -15.02 18.34 -0.19
C GLU A 110 -14.60 16.89 0.09
N ALA A 111 -15.56 15.97 0.16
CA ALA A 111 -15.29 14.56 0.38
C ALA A 111 -14.50 13.95 -0.80
N TRP A 112 -14.82 14.35 -2.04
CA TRP A 112 -14.08 13.98 -3.23
C TRP A 112 -12.62 14.42 -3.13
N HIS A 113 -12.37 15.70 -2.91
CA HIS A 113 -11.01 16.25 -2.83
C HIS A 113 -10.20 15.62 -1.69
N LYS A 114 -10.79 15.46 -0.51
CA LYS A 114 -10.14 14.82 0.63
C LYS A 114 -9.69 13.40 0.30
N LEU A 115 -10.52 12.65 -0.43
CA LEU A 115 -10.24 11.26 -0.79
C LEU A 115 -9.17 11.18 -1.88
N MET A 116 -9.26 12.01 -2.91
CA MET A 116 -8.26 12.10 -3.99
C MET A 116 -6.91 12.54 -3.44
N ASN A 117 -6.88 13.52 -2.53
CA ASN A 117 -5.64 13.99 -1.91
C ASN A 117 -4.91 12.88 -1.15
N LEU A 118 -5.63 12.07 -0.36
CA LEU A 118 -4.99 11.01 0.40
C LEU A 118 -4.66 9.77 -0.47
N ASN A 119 -5.58 9.35 -1.36
CA ASN A 119 -5.45 8.08 -2.05
C ASN A 119 -4.55 8.12 -3.27
N ILE A 120 -4.41 9.30 -3.93
CA ILE A 120 -3.64 9.43 -5.17
C ILE A 120 -2.60 10.54 -5.13
N ASN A 121 -2.92 11.76 -4.67
CA ASN A 121 -1.94 12.83 -4.63
C ASN A 121 -0.80 12.50 -3.66
N ALA A 122 -1.13 12.02 -2.43
CA ALA A 122 -0.12 11.57 -1.47
C ALA A 122 0.74 10.42 -2.02
N MET A 123 0.13 9.46 -2.74
CA MET A 123 0.87 8.37 -3.39
C MET A 123 1.88 8.90 -4.40
N PHE A 124 1.49 9.87 -5.23
CA PHE A 124 2.39 10.48 -6.20
C PHE A 124 3.54 11.23 -5.51
N PHE A 125 3.24 12.16 -4.59
CA PHE A 125 4.25 12.98 -3.95
C PHE A 125 5.22 12.16 -3.07
N MET A 126 4.72 11.14 -2.36
CA MET A 126 5.59 10.21 -1.64
C MET A 126 6.53 9.46 -2.60
N SER A 127 6.00 8.95 -3.71
CA SER A 127 6.81 8.28 -4.73
C SER A 127 7.85 9.21 -5.32
N GLN A 128 7.47 10.44 -5.65
CA GLN A 128 8.36 11.46 -6.22
C GLN A 128 9.51 11.83 -5.26
N GLU A 129 9.19 12.16 -4.00
CA GLU A 129 10.20 12.54 -3.01
C GLU A 129 11.15 11.40 -2.67
N VAL A 130 10.63 10.19 -2.47
CA VAL A 130 11.45 9.00 -2.20
C VAL A 130 12.32 8.64 -3.40
N ALA A 131 11.77 8.66 -4.61
CA ALA A 131 12.54 8.36 -5.81
C ALA A 131 13.65 9.39 -6.03
N ARG A 132 13.33 10.69 -5.98
CA ARG A 132 14.28 11.79 -6.20
C ARG A 132 15.45 11.76 -5.22
N ARG A 133 15.19 11.47 -3.95
CA ARG A 133 16.16 11.63 -2.86
C ARG A 133 16.88 10.35 -2.47
N SER A 134 16.31 9.19 -2.79
CA SER A 134 16.89 7.91 -2.38
C SER A 134 17.06 6.91 -3.54
N MET A 135 16.07 6.67 -4.38
CA MET A 135 16.12 5.58 -5.35
C MET A 135 16.89 5.95 -6.63
N ILE A 136 16.58 7.09 -7.25
CA ILE A 136 17.23 7.55 -8.51
C ILE A 136 18.75 7.70 -8.34
N PRO A 137 19.29 8.38 -7.29
CA PRO A 137 20.73 8.53 -7.12
C PRO A 137 21.47 7.21 -6.96
N ARG A 138 20.79 6.15 -6.49
CA ARG A 138 21.36 4.81 -6.27
C ARG A 138 21.05 3.83 -7.41
N ASN A 139 20.27 4.25 -8.41
CA ASN A 139 19.81 3.40 -9.50
C ASN A 139 19.17 2.08 -9.01
N TYR A 140 18.31 2.17 -7.97
CA TYR A 140 17.65 1.03 -7.34
C TYR A 140 16.40 1.48 -6.56
N GLY A 141 15.30 0.76 -6.71
CA GLY A 141 14.11 0.97 -5.91
C GLY A 141 12.95 0.02 -6.24
N LYS A 142 12.12 -0.23 -5.25
CA LYS A 142 10.86 -0.98 -5.36
C LYS A 142 9.72 -0.12 -4.82
N ILE A 143 8.73 0.19 -5.64
CA ILE A 143 7.53 0.92 -5.23
C ILE A 143 6.33 -0.01 -5.38
N ILE A 144 5.59 -0.18 -4.29
CA ILE A 144 4.38 -1.00 -4.25
C ILE A 144 3.20 -0.10 -3.87
N ASN A 145 2.28 0.07 -4.80
CA ASN A 145 1.07 0.84 -4.59
C ASN A 145 -0.08 -0.07 -4.16
N ILE A 146 -0.68 0.20 -3.00
CA ILE A 146 -1.87 -0.55 -2.58
C ILE A 146 -3.10 0.10 -3.22
N ALA A 147 -3.48 -0.48 -4.36
CA ALA A 147 -4.69 -0.12 -5.09
C ALA A 147 -5.93 -0.80 -4.47
N SER A 148 -6.75 -1.46 -5.25
CA SER A 148 -7.91 -2.25 -4.85
C SER A 148 -8.52 -2.92 -6.07
N VAL A 149 -9.25 -4.02 -5.91
CA VAL A 149 -10.16 -4.53 -6.95
C VAL A 149 -11.21 -3.49 -7.37
N ALA A 150 -11.52 -2.52 -6.52
CA ALA A 150 -12.34 -1.36 -6.84
C ALA A 150 -11.74 -0.46 -7.94
N GLY A 151 -10.43 -0.54 -8.18
CA GLY A 151 -9.77 0.13 -9.30
C GLY A 151 -9.81 -0.66 -10.61
N LEU A 152 -10.26 -1.90 -10.59
CA LEU A 152 -10.29 -2.81 -11.74
C LEU A 152 -11.69 -2.96 -12.34
N ARG A 153 -12.73 -2.67 -11.56
CA ARG A 153 -14.14 -2.82 -11.97
C ARG A 153 -15.05 -1.84 -11.24
N GLY A 154 -16.28 -1.67 -11.73
CA GLY A 154 -17.36 -1.04 -10.98
C GLY A 154 -17.90 -1.94 -9.87
N ASN A 155 -18.53 -1.37 -8.87
CA ASN A 155 -19.22 -2.09 -7.81
C ASN A 155 -20.75 -2.09 -8.01
N PRO A 156 -21.46 -3.01 -7.32
CA PRO A 156 -22.91 -2.96 -7.26
C PRO A 156 -23.42 -1.59 -6.77
N ALA A 157 -24.59 -1.18 -7.24
CA ALA A 157 -25.18 0.13 -6.95
C ALA A 157 -25.31 0.47 -5.44
N GLN A 158 -25.35 -0.56 -4.58
CA GLN A 158 -25.41 -0.39 -3.13
C GLN A 158 -24.07 0.12 -2.53
N MET A 159 -22.95 -0.04 -3.26
CA MET A 159 -21.63 0.44 -2.83
C MET A 159 -21.31 1.79 -3.47
N GLN A 160 -21.91 2.85 -2.96
CA GLN A 160 -21.83 4.22 -3.49
C GLN A 160 -20.52 4.90 -3.15
N THR A 161 -19.40 4.37 -3.63
CA THR A 161 -18.03 4.82 -3.31
C THR A 161 -17.28 5.31 -4.56
N ILE A 162 -17.91 6.17 -5.37
CA ILE A 162 -17.37 6.64 -6.66
C ILE A 162 -15.95 7.20 -6.56
N ALA A 163 -15.67 8.08 -5.59
CA ALA A 163 -14.34 8.67 -5.44
C ALA A 163 -13.27 7.63 -5.08
N TYR A 164 -13.63 6.61 -4.26
CA TYR A 164 -12.72 5.52 -3.95
C TYR A 164 -12.37 4.71 -5.21
N HIS A 165 -13.36 4.31 -6.01
CA HIS A 165 -13.14 3.60 -7.26
C HIS A 165 -12.27 4.40 -8.21
N THR A 166 -12.58 5.68 -8.40
CA THR A 166 -11.80 6.57 -9.25
C THR A 166 -10.36 6.67 -8.77
N SER A 167 -10.14 6.89 -7.47
CA SER A 167 -8.79 6.98 -6.90
C SER A 167 -7.99 5.68 -7.04
N LYS A 168 -8.64 4.52 -6.87
CA LYS A 168 -7.97 3.22 -6.98
C LYS A 168 -7.72 2.83 -8.45
N GLY A 169 -8.59 3.22 -9.38
CA GLY A 169 -8.33 3.14 -10.82
C GLY A 169 -7.17 4.04 -11.25
N ALA A 170 -7.12 5.26 -10.73
CA ALA A 170 -5.99 6.16 -10.91
C ALA A 170 -4.68 5.55 -10.39
N ALA A 171 -4.68 4.91 -9.21
CA ALA A 171 -3.51 4.24 -8.64
C ALA A 171 -2.96 3.11 -9.53
N VAL A 172 -3.84 2.32 -10.15
CA VAL A 172 -3.44 1.28 -11.11
C VAL A 172 -2.77 1.87 -12.34
N ASN A 173 -3.33 2.95 -12.92
CA ASN A 173 -2.72 3.57 -14.10
C ASN A 173 -1.47 4.38 -13.75
N HIS A 174 -1.45 5.04 -12.61
CA HIS A 174 -0.27 5.72 -12.05
C HIS A 174 0.92 4.75 -11.90
N THR A 175 0.67 3.53 -11.45
CA THR A 175 1.68 2.47 -11.36
C THR A 175 2.33 2.21 -12.73
N ARG A 176 1.54 2.11 -13.80
CA ARG A 176 2.05 1.89 -15.16
C ARG A 176 2.85 3.08 -15.68
N ALA A 177 2.35 4.29 -15.46
CA ALA A 177 3.01 5.51 -15.91
C ALA A 177 4.39 5.68 -15.24
N LEU A 178 4.48 5.57 -13.91
CA LEU A 178 5.76 5.63 -13.20
C LEU A 178 6.71 4.51 -13.59
N ALA A 179 6.21 3.29 -13.78
CA ALA A 179 7.03 2.16 -14.22
C ALA A 179 7.70 2.44 -15.57
N ALA A 180 6.96 3.01 -16.53
CA ALA A 180 7.46 3.37 -17.84
C ALA A 180 8.54 4.47 -17.76
N GLU A 181 8.33 5.49 -16.91
CA GLU A 181 9.27 6.61 -16.77
C GLU A 181 10.53 6.25 -15.99
N TRP A 182 10.41 5.41 -14.95
CA TRP A 182 11.47 5.18 -13.98
C TRP A 182 12.20 3.85 -14.15
N GLY A 183 11.80 3.03 -15.10
CA GLY A 183 12.51 1.80 -15.46
C GLY A 183 13.98 2.06 -15.84
N LYS A 184 14.28 3.20 -16.47
CA LYS A 184 15.65 3.64 -16.79
C LYS A 184 16.54 3.87 -15.56
N TYR A 185 15.96 4.02 -14.37
CA TYR A 185 16.65 4.15 -13.09
C TYR A 185 16.62 2.85 -12.28
N ASN A 186 16.28 1.71 -12.92
CA ASN A 186 16.17 0.41 -12.26
C ASN A 186 15.21 0.45 -11.05
N ILE A 187 14.10 1.22 -11.17
CA ILE A 187 13.03 1.29 -10.19
C ILE A 187 11.85 0.48 -10.72
N ASN A 188 11.48 -0.58 -9.97
CA ASN A 188 10.26 -1.33 -10.25
C ASN A 188 9.07 -0.66 -9.54
N VAL A 189 8.01 -0.40 -10.27
CA VAL A 189 6.76 0.15 -9.73
C VAL A 189 5.63 -0.80 -10.03
N ASN A 190 5.03 -1.40 -9.00
CA ASN A 190 3.95 -2.38 -9.14
C ASN A 190 2.81 -2.07 -8.16
N ALA A 191 1.67 -2.71 -8.33
CA ALA A 191 0.53 -2.57 -7.44
C ALA A 191 0.07 -3.91 -6.87
N ILE A 192 -0.50 -3.87 -5.67
CA ILE A 192 -1.36 -4.93 -5.13
C ILE A 192 -2.79 -4.39 -5.15
N CYS A 193 -3.72 -5.19 -5.62
CA CYS A 193 -5.15 -4.89 -5.65
C CYS A 193 -5.88 -5.84 -4.68
N PRO A 194 -5.98 -5.50 -3.38
CA PRO A 194 -6.70 -6.33 -2.43
C PRO A 194 -8.19 -6.39 -2.74
N GLY A 195 -8.81 -7.54 -2.47
CA GLY A 195 -10.24 -7.69 -2.35
C GLY A 195 -10.75 -7.20 -0.99
N PHE A 196 -11.69 -7.93 -0.40
CA PHE A 196 -12.21 -7.62 0.93
C PHE A 196 -11.36 -8.27 2.01
N PHE A 197 -10.85 -7.44 2.93
CA PHE A 197 -10.06 -7.83 4.09
C PHE A 197 -10.66 -7.18 5.33
N PRO A 198 -10.65 -7.84 6.50
CA PRO A 198 -11.05 -7.24 7.75
C PRO A 198 -10.15 -6.04 8.09
N SER A 199 -10.75 -4.91 8.33
CA SER A 199 -10.04 -3.69 8.73
C SER A 199 -11.01 -2.70 9.36
N LYS A 200 -10.50 -1.65 10.00
CA LYS A 200 -11.36 -0.56 10.48
C LYS A 200 -12.16 0.09 9.34
N MET A 201 -11.59 0.11 8.14
CA MET A 201 -12.23 0.67 6.94
C MET A 201 -13.40 -0.17 6.45
N THR A 202 -13.30 -1.50 6.53
CA THR A 202 -14.29 -2.45 5.99
C THR A 202 -15.28 -2.97 7.03
N LYS A 203 -15.06 -2.68 8.32
CA LYS A 203 -15.85 -3.23 9.43
C LYS A 203 -17.37 -3.02 9.25
N GLY A 204 -17.80 -1.80 8.91
CA GLY A 204 -19.22 -1.50 8.70
C GLY A 204 -19.81 -2.26 7.50
N LEU A 205 -19.08 -2.29 6.38
CA LEU A 205 -19.51 -3.01 5.19
C LEU A 205 -19.58 -4.53 5.43
N LEU A 206 -18.56 -5.10 6.08
CA LEU A 206 -18.53 -6.53 6.35
C LEU A 206 -19.61 -6.96 7.34
N SER A 207 -19.96 -6.13 8.34
CA SER A 207 -21.07 -6.44 9.24
C SER A 207 -22.44 -6.63 8.54
N GLU A 208 -22.61 -6.02 7.37
CA GLU A 208 -23.87 -6.06 6.61
C GLU A 208 -23.80 -7.01 5.40
N MET A 209 -22.65 -7.13 4.76
CA MET A 209 -22.55 -7.76 3.44
C MET A 209 -21.59 -8.95 3.35
N GLU A 210 -20.94 -9.38 4.44
CA GLU A 210 -19.91 -10.43 4.42
C GLU A 210 -20.40 -11.70 3.74
N GLY A 211 -21.58 -12.20 4.09
CA GLY A 211 -22.14 -13.41 3.49
C GLY A 211 -22.36 -13.28 1.97
N SER A 212 -22.75 -12.10 1.50
CA SER A 212 -22.91 -11.84 0.06
C SER A 212 -21.56 -11.76 -0.66
N ILE A 213 -20.57 -11.15 -0.01
CA ILE A 213 -19.21 -11.05 -0.54
C ILE A 213 -18.58 -12.44 -0.66
N ILE A 214 -18.67 -13.26 0.39
CA ILE A 214 -18.17 -14.65 0.41
C ILE A 214 -18.81 -15.48 -0.71
N LYS A 215 -20.12 -15.39 -0.91
CA LYS A 215 -20.84 -16.12 -1.97
C LYS A 215 -20.35 -15.76 -3.38
N LYS A 216 -19.89 -14.52 -3.59
CA LYS A 216 -19.37 -14.02 -4.87
C LYS A 216 -17.86 -14.19 -5.02
N THR A 217 -17.18 -14.66 -3.99
CA THR A 217 -15.74 -14.89 -4.02
C THR A 217 -15.48 -16.36 -4.35
N PRO A 218 -14.83 -16.68 -5.47
CA PRO A 218 -14.58 -18.09 -5.88
C PRO A 218 -13.91 -18.95 -4.81
N LEU A 219 -12.96 -18.39 -4.04
CA LEU A 219 -12.33 -19.12 -2.92
C LEU A 219 -13.22 -19.23 -1.67
N GLY A 220 -14.46 -18.72 -1.68
CA GLY A 220 -15.45 -18.90 -0.63
C GLY A 220 -15.09 -18.24 0.71
N ARG A 221 -14.22 -17.24 0.72
CA ARG A 221 -13.81 -16.50 1.93
C ARG A 221 -13.34 -15.09 1.60
N ILE A 222 -13.32 -14.21 2.59
CA ILE A 222 -12.61 -12.94 2.53
C ILE A 222 -11.12 -13.16 2.82
N GLY A 223 -10.28 -12.14 2.58
CA GLY A 223 -8.85 -12.19 2.87
C GLY A 223 -8.59 -12.20 4.39
N GLY A 224 -7.50 -12.83 4.79
CA GLY A 224 -6.98 -12.88 6.15
C GLY A 224 -5.61 -12.21 6.29
N ASP A 225 -5.04 -12.27 7.50
CA ASP A 225 -3.83 -11.54 7.86
C ASP A 225 -2.57 -11.97 7.09
N GLU A 226 -2.56 -13.19 6.54
CA GLU A 226 -1.42 -13.75 5.81
C GLU A 226 -1.51 -13.57 4.28
N ASP A 227 -2.71 -13.28 3.75
CA ASP A 227 -2.96 -13.40 2.31
C ASP A 227 -2.22 -12.35 1.45
N LEU A 228 -1.85 -11.21 2.01
CA LEU A 228 -1.07 -10.18 1.30
C LEU A 228 0.44 -10.34 1.42
N LYS A 229 0.92 -11.05 2.44
CA LYS A 229 2.35 -11.15 2.78
C LYS A 229 3.18 -11.66 1.61
N GLY A 230 2.78 -12.76 0.99
CA GLY A 230 3.50 -13.35 -0.13
C GLY A 230 3.64 -12.43 -1.34
N ALA A 231 2.56 -11.74 -1.73
CA ALA A 231 2.58 -10.79 -2.83
C ALA A 231 3.48 -9.57 -2.53
N ALA A 232 3.45 -9.08 -1.29
CA ALA A 232 4.29 -7.96 -0.85
C ALA A 232 5.77 -8.32 -0.91
N VAL A 233 6.17 -9.45 -0.35
CA VAL A 233 7.56 -9.94 -0.36
C VAL A 233 8.04 -10.18 -1.80
N TYR A 234 7.21 -10.78 -2.65
CA TYR A 234 7.53 -10.98 -4.07
C TYR A 234 7.85 -9.65 -4.76
N LEU A 235 6.96 -8.66 -4.66
CA LEU A 235 7.14 -7.37 -5.32
C LEU A 235 8.25 -6.51 -4.71
N ALA A 236 8.57 -6.70 -3.44
CA ALA A 236 9.64 -5.99 -2.73
C ALA A 236 11.04 -6.55 -2.99
N SER A 237 11.13 -7.80 -3.46
CA SER A 237 12.38 -8.56 -3.53
C SER A 237 12.97 -8.63 -4.95
N GLU A 238 14.15 -9.24 -5.06
CA GLU A 238 14.80 -9.52 -6.35
C GLU A 238 14.05 -10.60 -7.17
N ALA A 239 13.13 -11.33 -6.56
CA ALA A 239 12.27 -12.28 -7.28
C ALA A 239 11.41 -11.59 -8.34
N SER A 240 11.08 -10.31 -8.16
CA SER A 240 10.33 -9.49 -9.10
C SER A 240 11.15 -8.50 -9.91
N ARG A 241 12.49 -8.63 -9.96
CA ARG A 241 13.38 -7.66 -10.62
C ARG A 241 13.06 -7.36 -12.08
N HIS A 242 12.39 -8.28 -12.78
CA HIS A 242 11.95 -8.10 -14.18
C HIS A 242 10.43 -7.86 -14.29
N VAL A 243 9.77 -7.47 -13.20
CA VAL A 243 8.34 -7.16 -13.14
C VAL A 243 8.16 -5.69 -12.79
N THR A 244 7.58 -4.92 -13.70
CA THR A 244 7.25 -3.50 -13.46
C THR A 244 5.99 -3.11 -14.23
N GLY A 245 5.23 -2.16 -13.72
CA GLY A 245 3.97 -1.69 -14.29
C GLY A 245 2.81 -2.68 -14.13
N GLN A 246 2.96 -3.72 -13.31
CA GLN A 246 1.97 -4.77 -13.14
C GLN A 246 1.15 -4.58 -11.86
N TYR A 247 0.00 -5.25 -11.82
CA TYR A 247 -0.77 -5.40 -10.58
C TYR A 247 -1.03 -6.87 -10.29
N ILE A 248 -1.11 -7.20 -9.00
CA ILE A 248 -1.54 -8.51 -8.52
C ILE A 248 -2.84 -8.32 -7.76
N ALA A 249 -3.93 -8.93 -8.23
CA ALA A 249 -5.16 -9.01 -7.47
C ALA A 249 -5.03 -10.12 -6.41
N VAL A 250 -5.25 -9.75 -5.14
CA VAL A 250 -5.28 -10.68 -4.01
C VAL A 250 -6.68 -10.59 -3.43
N ASP A 251 -7.61 -11.32 -4.02
CA ASP A 251 -9.04 -11.08 -3.83
C ASP A 251 -9.91 -12.36 -3.81
N GLY A 252 -9.27 -13.52 -3.79
CA GLY A 252 -9.97 -14.81 -3.84
C GLY A 252 -10.71 -15.05 -5.17
N GLY A 253 -10.39 -14.30 -6.22
CA GLY A 253 -11.01 -14.37 -7.54
C GLY A 253 -12.25 -13.48 -7.68
N SER A 254 -12.53 -12.59 -6.73
CA SER A 254 -13.77 -11.80 -6.72
C SER A 254 -13.88 -10.79 -7.89
N CYS A 255 -12.80 -10.44 -8.57
CA CYS A 255 -12.82 -9.49 -9.69
C CYS A 255 -12.95 -10.15 -11.08
N ILE A 256 -12.96 -11.47 -11.18
CA ILE A 256 -13.08 -12.20 -12.46
C ILE A 256 -14.46 -12.83 -12.67
N CYS A 257 -15.40 -12.61 -11.73
CA CYS A 257 -16.78 -13.12 -11.78
C CYS A 257 -17.80 -11.98 -11.81
#